data_c8bbdf929a85b6fb1de28303a789363d
#
_entry.id   c8bbdf929a85b6fb1de28303a789363d
#
_cell.length_a   1.000
_cell.length_b   1.000
_cell.length_c   1.000
_cell.angle_alpha   90.00
_cell.angle_beta   90.00
_cell.angle_gamma   90.00
#
_symmetry.space_group_name_H-M   'P 1'
#
loop_
_entity.id
_entity.type
_entity.pdbx_description
1 polymer ?
#
loop_
_entity_poly.entity_id
_entity_poly.type
_entity_poly.pdbx_seq_one_letter_code
_entity_poly.pdbx_strand_id
1 'polypeptide(L)'
;MKPFSLAMVPLNNVTTEKCQEYINELTACDKKYSLATIAKAYNLINSCFNYAVGVGDLQKNPMEYVKLPSADKVQTQTKDITIFNFEEVELIYNECLRTYRNGAPVYQYGDLIILMLYSGIRIGECIGLTWEDVDFDKNEIYINNTIAVVKNRDENRKTKYTLTNTSTKTKKSNRTVQLSKRAKMALLRIKAKHKSAMPSDFVSTSKTGQIANVRNVSRCLNTILKNAGIDTPDNYSPHSLRHTFVSMLLAKGVDIKIISELIGHEKVSTTYNIYAHLMPNQKEEAIKALDKLDS
;
A
#
# COMPACT_ATOMS: atom_id res chain seq x y z
N MET A 1 11.61 -10.20 -25.38
CA MET A 1 12.10 -8.94 -24.84
C MET A 1 13.58 -8.88 -25.13
N LYS A 2 14.09 -7.91 -25.91
CA LYS A 2 15.54 -7.78 -26.12
C LYS A 2 16.17 -7.47 -24.76
N PRO A 3 17.26 -8.14 -24.35
CA PRO A 3 17.97 -7.77 -23.14
C PRO A 3 18.47 -6.33 -23.30
N PHE A 4 18.37 -5.53 -22.23
CA PHE A 4 18.98 -4.20 -22.23
C PHE A 4 20.49 -4.31 -22.48
N SER A 5 21.08 -3.32 -23.15
CA SER A 5 22.48 -3.32 -23.57
C SER A 5 23.45 -3.66 -22.43
N LEU A 6 23.22 -3.14 -21.23
CA LEU A 6 24.08 -3.36 -20.08
C LEU A 6 24.13 -4.82 -19.58
N ALA A 7 23.06 -5.60 -19.75
CA ALA A 7 22.96 -6.96 -19.23
C ALA A 7 23.94 -7.96 -19.91
N MET A 8 24.46 -7.60 -21.06
CA MET A 8 25.39 -8.46 -21.84
C MET A 8 26.85 -8.01 -21.75
N VAL A 9 27.13 -6.98 -20.95
CA VAL A 9 28.49 -6.44 -20.80
C VAL A 9 29.20 -7.15 -19.65
N PRO A 10 30.39 -7.74 -19.88
CA PRO A 10 31.24 -8.25 -18.80
C PRO A 10 31.55 -7.15 -17.79
N LEU A 11 31.63 -7.49 -16.49
CA LEU A 11 31.77 -6.55 -15.41
C LEU A 11 32.96 -5.56 -15.62
N ASN A 12 34.12 -6.09 -16.04
CA ASN A 12 35.33 -5.30 -16.29
C ASN A 12 35.22 -4.32 -17.47
N ASN A 13 34.20 -4.47 -18.32
CA ASN A 13 33.98 -3.65 -19.50
C ASN A 13 32.81 -2.68 -19.32
N VAL A 14 32.24 -2.61 -18.12
CA VAL A 14 31.17 -1.65 -17.81
C VAL A 14 31.80 -0.29 -17.54
N THR A 15 31.36 0.71 -18.33
CA THR A 15 31.77 2.10 -18.20
C THR A 15 30.61 2.99 -17.77
N THR A 16 30.90 4.22 -17.36
CA THR A 16 29.86 5.21 -17.01
C THR A 16 28.96 5.51 -18.20
N GLU A 17 29.51 5.57 -19.43
CA GLU A 17 28.74 5.80 -20.65
C GLU A 17 27.71 4.69 -20.87
N LYS A 18 28.10 3.42 -20.74
CA LYS A 18 27.19 2.27 -20.87
C LYS A 18 26.12 2.26 -19.80
N CYS A 19 26.44 2.67 -18.57
CA CYS A 19 25.45 2.83 -17.52
C CYS A 19 24.46 3.96 -17.83
N GLN A 20 24.94 5.08 -18.38
CA GLN A 20 24.09 6.19 -18.80
C GLN A 20 23.19 5.79 -19.98
N GLU A 21 23.73 5.07 -20.98
CA GLU A 21 22.95 4.53 -22.09
C GLU A 21 21.81 3.63 -21.61
N TYR A 22 22.09 2.76 -20.63
CA TYR A 22 21.05 1.92 -20.03
C TYR A 22 19.92 2.73 -19.36
N ILE A 23 20.25 3.79 -18.63
CA ILE A 23 19.24 4.68 -18.02
C ILE A 23 18.45 5.41 -19.12
N ASN A 24 19.11 5.83 -20.20
CA ASN A 24 18.47 6.44 -21.35
C ASN A 24 17.53 5.45 -22.09
N GLU A 25 17.96 4.18 -22.28
CA GLU A 25 17.12 3.11 -22.82
C GLU A 25 15.86 2.87 -22.00
N LEU A 26 15.97 2.86 -20.66
CA LEU A 26 14.80 2.75 -19.77
C LEU A 26 13.84 3.93 -19.92
N THR A 27 14.38 5.12 -20.19
CA THR A 27 13.58 6.35 -20.35
C THR A 27 12.84 6.34 -21.68
N ALA A 28 13.48 5.87 -22.75
CA ALA A 28 12.97 5.90 -24.12
C ALA A 28 12.17 4.64 -24.52
N CYS A 29 12.13 3.59 -23.67
CA CYS A 29 11.50 2.33 -24.06
C CYS A 29 9.98 2.44 -24.17
N ASP A 30 9.37 1.66 -25.09
CA ASP A 30 7.92 1.62 -25.35
C ASP A 30 7.08 1.32 -24.09
N LYS A 31 7.69 0.71 -23.08
CA LYS A 31 7.01 0.33 -21.83
C LYS A 31 6.71 1.51 -20.91
N LYS A 32 7.22 2.70 -21.22
CA LYS A 32 6.96 3.95 -20.49
C LYS A 32 7.10 3.80 -18.95
N TYR A 33 8.30 3.57 -18.48
CA TYR A 33 8.56 3.49 -17.03
C TYR A 33 8.43 4.87 -16.37
N SER A 34 7.87 4.89 -15.14
CA SER A 34 7.86 6.10 -14.33
C SER A 34 9.27 6.44 -13.81
N LEU A 35 9.51 7.71 -13.50
CA LEU A 35 10.77 8.16 -12.90
C LEU A 35 11.13 7.35 -11.64
N ALA A 36 10.13 7.06 -10.79
CA ALA A 36 10.32 6.23 -9.60
C ALA A 36 10.78 4.80 -9.93
N THR A 37 10.34 4.23 -11.06
CA THR A 37 10.76 2.90 -11.52
C THR A 37 12.19 2.94 -12.05
N ILE A 38 12.54 3.98 -12.82
CA ILE A 38 13.90 4.20 -13.32
C ILE A 38 14.87 4.42 -12.16
N ALA A 39 14.49 5.24 -11.17
CA ALA A 39 15.28 5.48 -9.96
C ALA A 39 15.51 4.19 -9.14
N LYS A 40 14.53 3.29 -9.06
CA LYS A 40 14.71 1.97 -8.41
C LYS A 40 15.74 1.11 -9.15
N ALA A 41 15.70 1.09 -10.48
CA ALA A 41 16.68 0.37 -11.29
C ALA A 41 18.09 0.97 -11.11
N TYR A 42 18.20 2.30 -11.14
CA TYR A 42 19.45 3.03 -10.86
C TYR A 42 20.00 2.64 -9.49
N ASN A 43 19.21 2.75 -8.41
CA ASN A 43 19.65 2.46 -7.05
C ASN A 43 20.10 1.00 -6.88
N LEU A 44 19.38 0.05 -7.53
CA LEU A 44 19.75 -1.37 -7.49
C LEU A 44 21.13 -1.59 -8.13
N ILE A 45 21.34 -1.06 -9.33
CA ILE A 45 22.60 -1.21 -10.07
C ILE A 45 23.73 -0.51 -9.34
N ASN A 46 23.50 0.71 -8.86
CA ASN A 46 24.47 1.45 -8.06
C ASN A 46 24.90 0.67 -6.81
N SER A 47 23.94 0.04 -6.11
CA SER A 47 24.26 -0.82 -4.96
C SER A 47 25.07 -2.05 -5.35
N CYS A 48 24.79 -2.68 -6.50
CA CYS A 48 25.57 -3.82 -7.00
C CYS A 48 27.02 -3.42 -7.31
N PHE A 49 27.23 -2.27 -7.98
CA PHE A 49 28.58 -1.81 -8.27
C PHE A 49 29.33 -1.31 -7.04
N ASN A 50 28.66 -0.68 -6.07
CA ASN A 50 29.26 -0.36 -4.77
C ASN A 50 29.75 -1.64 -4.05
N TYR A 51 28.97 -2.72 -4.11
CA TYR A 51 29.41 -4.01 -3.58
C TYR A 51 30.62 -4.54 -4.33
N ALA A 52 30.63 -4.52 -5.68
CA ALA A 52 31.75 -4.98 -6.48
C ALA A 52 33.04 -4.18 -6.19
N VAL A 53 32.94 -2.88 -5.95
CA VAL A 53 34.09 -2.08 -5.48
C VAL A 53 34.53 -2.50 -4.08
N GLY A 54 33.57 -2.74 -3.15
CA GLY A 54 33.86 -3.14 -1.78
C GLY A 54 34.57 -4.50 -1.67
N VAL A 55 34.32 -5.44 -2.60
CA VAL A 55 35.00 -6.76 -2.64
C VAL A 55 36.23 -6.78 -3.55
N GLY A 56 36.57 -5.67 -4.20
CA GLY A 56 37.75 -5.53 -5.04
C GLY A 56 37.61 -5.98 -6.50
N ASP A 57 36.40 -6.33 -6.94
CA ASP A 57 36.10 -6.72 -8.33
C ASP A 57 36.15 -5.52 -9.30
N LEU A 58 35.92 -4.31 -8.78
CA LEU A 58 36.02 -3.05 -9.51
C LEU A 58 36.84 -2.02 -8.70
N GLN A 59 37.60 -1.18 -9.42
CA GLN A 59 38.35 -0.07 -8.79
C GLN A 59 37.45 1.13 -8.46
N LYS A 60 36.44 1.39 -9.31
CA LYS A 60 35.51 2.51 -9.20
C LYS A 60 34.10 2.10 -9.58
N ASN A 61 33.13 2.76 -8.98
CA ASN A 61 31.73 2.54 -9.33
C ASN A 61 31.38 3.27 -10.64
N PRO A 62 31.01 2.57 -11.72
CA PRO A 62 30.66 3.21 -12.99
C PRO A 62 29.36 4.03 -12.93
N MET A 63 28.54 3.88 -11.86
CA MET A 63 27.32 4.68 -11.65
C MET A 63 27.58 6.05 -11.01
N GLU A 64 28.80 6.37 -10.58
CA GLU A 64 29.10 7.57 -9.79
C GLU A 64 28.66 8.87 -10.48
N TYR A 65 28.83 8.96 -11.79
CA TYR A 65 28.47 10.16 -12.58
C TYR A 65 27.24 9.98 -13.47
N VAL A 66 26.52 8.85 -13.33
CA VAL A 66 25.29 8.59 -14.08
C VAL A 66 24.17 9.46 -13.56
N LYS A 67 23.45 10.15 -14.46
CA LYS A 67 22.38 11.06 -14.12
C LYS A 67 21.02 10.42 -14.41
N LEU A 68 20.09 10.57 -13.47
CA LEU A 68 18.68 10.25 -13.70
C LEU A 68 18.04 11.27 -14.65
N PRO A 69 17.06 10.85 -15.46
CA PRO A 69 16.32 11.78 -16.31
C PRO A 69 15.54 12.77 -15.45
N SER A 70 15.36 13.98 -15.93
CA SER A 70 14.46 14.95 -15.34
C SER A 70 13.00 14.55 -15.54
N ALA A 71 12.10 15.03 -14.67
CA ALA A 71 10.70 14.60 -14.66
C ALA A 71 9.96 14.90 -15.97
N ASP A 72 10.32 15.99 -16.66
CA ASP A 72 9.78 16.40 -17.97
C ASP A 72 10.16 15.44 -19.11
N LYS A 73 11.26 14.70 -18.99
CA LYS A 73 11.72 13.72 -19.97
C LYS A 73 11.07 12.34 -19.82
N VAL A 74 10.35 12.12 -18.74
CA VAL A 74 9.71 10.82 -18.46
C VAL A 74 8.24 10.87 -18.89
N GLN A 75 7.88 10.02 -19.85
CA GLN A 75 6.53 10.00 -20.45
C GLN A 75 5.41 9.56 -19.51
N THR A 76 5.75 8.93 -18.36
CA THR A 76 4.76 8.43 -17.40
C THR A 76 4.74 9.33 -16.19
N GLN A 77 3.68 10.11 -16.04
CA GLN A 77 3.41 10.85 -14.82
C GLN A 77 3.10 9.87 -13.68
N THR A 78 3.47 10.23 -12.45
CA THR A 78 2.97 9.54 -11.26
C THR A 78 1.45 9.59 -11.28
N LYS A 79 0.80 8.42 -11.17
CA LYS A 79 -0.66 8.38 -11.05
C LYS A 79 -1.07 9.20 -9.83
N ASP A 80 -2.03 10.08 -10.01
CA ASP A 80 -2.65 10.78 -8.91
C ASP A 80 -3.26 9.78 -7.91
N ILE A 81 -3.24 10.16 -6.64
CA ILE A 81 -3.82 9.35 -5.60
C ILE A 81 -5.33 9.33 -5.78
N THR A 82 -5.88 8.15 -6.01
CA THR A 82 -7.32 7.97 -6.14
C THR A 82 -7.94 7.73 -4.77
N ILE A 83 -8.87 8.59 -4.39
CA ILE A 83 -9.65 8.53 -3.15
C ILE A 83 -11.13 8.50 -3.48
N PHE A 84 -11.93 7.93 -2.60
CA PHE A 84 -13.38 7.96 -2.68
C PHE A 84 -13.90 9.22 -1.95
N ASN A 85 -14.91 9.87 -2.50
CA ASN A 85 -15.66 10.92 -1.80
C ASN A 85 -16.60 10.31 -0.75
N PHE A 86 -17.25 11.13 0.08
CA PHE A 86 -18.09 10.65 1.17
C PHE A 86 -19.32 9.86 0.70
N GLU A 87 -19.90 10.21 -0.43
CA GLU A 87 -21.04 9.51 -1.02
C GLU A 87 -20.62 8.13 -1.53
N GLU A 88 -19.50 8.05 -2.24
CA GLU A 88 -18.91 6.80 -2.71
C GLU A 88 -18.54 5.87 -1.55
N VAL A 89 -18.02 6.42 -0.45
CA VAL A 89 -17.72 5.64 0.77
C VAL A 89 -18.98 4.98 1.33
N GLU A 90 -20.13 5.67 1.37
CA GLU A 90 -21.38 5.10 1.83
C GLU A 90 -21.94 4.05 0.83
N LEU A 91 -21.82 4.30 -0.47
CA LEU A 91 -22.21 3.30 -1.49
C LEU A 91 -21.39 2.02 -1.35
N ILE A 92 -20.06 2.14 -1.22
CA ILE A 92 -19.14 1.01 -1.03
C ILE A 92 -19.48 0.27 0.28
N TYR A 93 -19.73 1.00 1.38
CA TYR A 93 -20.09 0.41 2.66
C TYR A 93 -21.36 -0.41 2.56
N ASN A 94 -22.41 0.14 1.96
CA ASN A 94 -23.69 -0.53 1.80
C ASN A 94 -23.58 -1.74 0.89
N GLU A 95 -22.84 -1.63 -0.23
CA GLU A 95 -22.64 -2.76 -1.14
C GLU A 95 -21.82 -3.87 -0.47
N CYS A 96 -20.81 -3.56 0.35
CA CYS A 96 -20.05 -4.56 1.13
C CYS A 96 -20.97 -5.40 2.05
N LEU A 97 -22.05 -4.83 2.56
CA LEU A 97 -22.99 -5.47 3.49
C LEU A 97 -24.11 -6.24 2.80
N ARG A 98 -24.17 -6.22 1.46
CA ARG A 98 -25.23 -6.89 0.72
C ARG A 98 -25.27 -8.40 1.00
N THR A 99 -26.48 -8.91 1.21
CA THR A 99 -26.74 -10.33 1.45
C THR A 99 -27.67 -10.93 0.38
N TYR A 100 -27.55 -12.22 0.20
CA TYR A 100 -28.53 -12.99 -0.56
C TYR A 100 -29.85 -13.13 0.25
N ARG A 101 -30.91 -13.62 -0.40
CA ARG A 101 -32.24 -13.88 0.27
C ARG A 101 -32.13 -14.78 1.49
N ASN A 102 -31.17 -15.68 1.54
CA ASN A 102 -30.89 -16.57 2.68
C ASN A 102 -30.04 -15.94 3.78
N GLY A 103 -29.75 -14.63 3.72
CA GLY A 103 -28.94 -13.92 4.68
C GLY A 103 -27.42 -14.11 4.54
N ALA A 104 -26.97 -14.97 3.62
CA ALA A 104 -25.53 -15.15 3.38
C ALA A 104 -24.91 -13.90 2.71
N PRO A 105 -23.70 -13.49 3.06
CA PRO A 105 -23.06 -12.33 2.44
C PRO A 105 -22.79 -12.61 0.96
N VAL A 106 -23.04 -11.59 0.11
CA VAL A 106 -22.71 -11.64 -1.32
C VAL A 106 -21.20 -11.67 -1.51
N TYR A 107 -20.46 -10.90 -0.69
CA TYR A 107 -19.03 -10.73 -0.80
C TYR A 107 -18.32 -11.40 0.36
N GLN A 108 -17.43 -12.33 0.04
CA GLN A 108 -16.61 -13.01 1.05
C GLN A 108 -15.73 -12.04 1.85
N TYR A 109 -15.17 -11.02 1.18
CA TYR A 109 -14.25 -10.05 1.75
C TYR A 109 -14.88 -8.68 1.98
N GLY A 110 -16.22 -8.54 1.95
CA GLY A 110 -16.90 -7.27 2.18
C GLY A 110 -16.56 -6.66 3.54
N ASP A 111 -16.65 -7.45 4.62
CA ASP A 111 -16.26 -7.00 5.96
C ASP A 111 -14.77 -6.64 6.09
N LEU A 112 -13.89 -7.34 5.35
CA LEU A 112 -12.46 -7.02 5.33
C LEU A 112 -12.19 -5.67 4.66
N ILE A 113 -12.92 -5.38 3.58
CA ILE A 113 -12.85 -4.10 2.87
C ILE A 113 -13.36 -2.96 3.77
N ILE A 114 -14.44 -3.17 4.53
CA ILE A 114 -14.93 -2.21 5.54
C ILE A 114 -13.86 -1.98 6.61
N LEU A 115 -13.24 -3.05 7.13
CA LEU A 115 -12.16 -2.92 8.11
C LEU A 115 -11.04 -2.04 7.58
N MET A 116 -10.56 -2.28 6.35
CA MET A 116 -9.49 -1.49 5.73
C MET A 116 -9.90 -0.02 5.53
N LEU A 117 -11.13 0.23 5.06
CA LEU A 117 -11.65 1.57 4.79
C LEU A 117 -11.76 2.42 6.07
N TYR A 118 -12.10 1.79 7.21
CA TYR A 118 -12.36 2.48 8.48
C TYR A 118 -11.26 2.32 9.54
N SER A 119 -10.12 1.71 9.19
CA SER A 119 -8.93 1.62 10.04
C SER A 119 -7.65 2.09 9.36
N GLY A 120 -7.66 2.25 8.03
CA GLY A 120 -6.50 2.67 7.25
C GLY A 120 -5.33 1.68 7.22
N ILE A 121 -5.50 0.44 7.69
CA ILE A 121 -4.44 -0.58 7.66
C ILE A 121 -4.12 -1.03 6.23
N ARG A 122 -2.88 -1.45 5.98
CA ARG A 122 -2.47 -1.98 4.68
C ARG A 122 -3.08 -3.35 4.43
N ILE A 123 -3.33 -3.70 3.16
CA ILE A 123 -3.89 -5.03 2.81
C ILE A 123 -3.04 -6.19 3.36
N GLY A 124 -1.71 -6.08 3.33
CA GLY A 124 -0.82 -7.11 3.89
C GLY A 124 -0.92 -7.23 5.40
N GLU A 125 -1.09 -6.12 6.12
CA GLU A 125 -1.35 -6.07 7.56
C GLU A 125 -2.73 -6.68 7.87
N CYS A 126 -3.75 -6.29 7.11
CA CYS A 126 -5.12 -6.78 7.25
C CYS A 126 -5.24 -8.30 7.05
N ILE A 127 -4.53 -8.85 6.07
CA ILE A 127 -4.51 -10.31 5.80
C ILE A 127 -3.68 -11.05 6.86
N GLY A 128 -2.63 -10.40 7.40
CA GLY A 128 -1.78 -10.96 8.43
C GLY A 128 -2.34 -10.90 9.85
N LEU A 129 -3.48 -10.22 10.04
CA LEU A 129 -4.10 -10.06 11.36
C LEU A 129 -4.64 -11.39 11.87
N THR A 130 -4.33 -11.74 13.12
CA THR A 130 -4.86 -12.90 13.84
C THR A 130 -5.86 -12.47 14.90
N TRP A 131 -6.62 -13.41 15.45
CA TRP A 131 -7.61 -13.08 16.49
C TRP A 131 -6.97 -12.66 17.83
N GLU A 132 -5.75 -13.08 18.11
CA GLU A 132 -5.00 -12.62 19.29
C GLU A 132 -4.56 -11.14 19.18
N ASP A 133 -4.51 -10.60 17.94
CA ASP A 133 -4.20 -9.21 17.69
C ASP A 133 -5.42 -8.27 17.87
N VAL A 134 -6.63 -8.80 18.15
CA VAL A 134 -7.88 -8.04 18.22
C VAL A 134 -8.38 -7.96 19.66
N ASP A 135 -8.33 -6.78 20.24
CA ASP A 135 -8.90 -6.48 21.55
C ASP A 135 -10.23 -5.74 21.41
N PHE A 136 -11.34 -6.48 21.59
CA PHE A 136 -12.68 -5.91 21.49
C PHE A 136 -13.08 -5.05 22.68
N ASP A 137 -12.47 -5.24 23.84
CA ASP A 137 -12.77 -4.49 25.06
C ASP A 137 -12.15 -3.10 25.00
N LYS A 138 -10.90 -3.02 24.55
CA LYS A 138 -10.20 -1.75 24.30
C LYS A 138 -10.55 -1.11 22.96
N ASN A 139 -11.26 -1.80 22.05
CA ASN A 139 -11.51 -1.40 20.67
C ASN A 139 -10.22 -1.15 19.88
N GLU A 140 -9.27 -2.07 19.96
CA GLU A 140 -7.93 -1.95 19.37
C GLU A 140 -7.57 -3.17 18.55
N ILE A 141 -6.70 -2.95 17.57
CA ILE A 141 -5.97 -4.00 16.88
C ILE A 141 -4.47 -3.72 16.95
N TYR A 142 -3.69 -4.77 17.11
CA TYR A 142 -2.23 -4.71 17.16
C TYR A 142 -1.66 -5.12 15.80
N ILE A 143 -0.97 -4.22 15.14
CA ILE A 143 -0.32 -4.50 13.86
C ILE A 143 1.13 -4.88 14.15
N ASN A 144 1.45 -6.16 14.05
CA ASN A 144 2.77 -6.73 14.33
C ASN A 144 3.29 -7.57 13.14
N ASN A 145 2.40 -7.99 12.24
CA ASN A 145 2.70 -8.84 11.11
C ASN A 145 2.22 -8.25 9.78
N THR A 146 2.85 -8.64 8.71
CA THR A 146 2.38 -8.35 7.36
C THR A 146 2.62 -9.54 6.44
N ILE A 147 1.61 -9.87 5.64
CA ILE A 147 1.74 -10.90 4.61
C ILE A 147 2.16 -10.24 3.31
N ALA A 148 3.29 -10.70 2.79
CA ALA A 148 3.79 -10.31 1.47
C ALA A 148 3.68 -11.46 0.47
N VAL A 149 3.36 -11.13 -0.78
CA VAL A 149 3.40 -12.05 -1.89
C VAL A 149 4.81 -12.03 -2.47
N VAL A 150 5.58 -13.08 -2.26
CA VAL A 150 6.96 -13.19 -2.75
C VAL A 150 7.01 -14.16 -3.94
N LYS A 151 7.76 -13.78 -4.97
CA LYS A 151 8.03 -14.67 -6.11
C LYS A 151 8.98 -15.78 -5.67
N ASN A 152 8.55 -17.02 -5.85
CA ASN A 152 9.45 -18.17 -5.68
C ASN A 152 10.54 -18.10 -6.74
N ARG A 153 11.79 -18.19 -6.28
CA ARG A 153 12.97 -18.28 -7.16
C ARG A 153 13.46 -19.71 -7.31
N ASP A 154 12.89 -20.63 -6.52
CA ASP A 154 13.18 -22.07 -6.60
C ASP A 154 12.35 -22.66 -7.75
N GLU A 155 13.02 -23.10 -8.79
CA GLU A 155 12.43 -23.69 -10.01
C GLU A 155 11.68 -25.00 -9.74
N ASN A 156 12.00 -25.70 -8.66
CA ASN A 156 11.36 -26.95 -8.26
C ASN A 156 10.01 -26.76 -7.53
N ARG A 157 9.63 -25.52 -7.19
CA ARG A 157 8.33 -25.24 -6.55
C ARG A 157 7.20 -25.15 -7.56
N LYS A 158 6.11 -25.90 -7.29
CA LYS A 158 4.88 -25.89 -8.11
C LYS A 158 4.19 -24.53 -8.21
N THR A 159 4.47 -23.59 -7.29
CA THR A 159 3.83 -22.27 -7.23
C THR A 159 4.80 -21.15 -7.52
N LYS A 160 4.45 -20.29 -8.48
CA LYS A 160 5.26 -19.14 -8.87
C LYS A 160 5.36 -18.06 -7.76
N TYR A 161 4.43 -18.04 -6.81
CA TYR A 161 4.37 -17.07 -5.72
C TYR A 161 4.03 -17.77 -4.41
N THR A 162 4.63 -17.31 -3.32
CA THR A 162 4.36 -17.78 -1.95
C THR A 162 3.94 -16.57 -1.11
N LEU A 163 2.99 -16.81 -0.18
CA LEU A 163 2.69 -15.88 0.88
C LEU A 163 3.74 -16.07 1.97
N THR A 164 4.42 -15.00 2.32
CA THR A 164 5.43 -15.01 3.37
C THR A 164 4.99 -14.08 4.49
N ASN A 165 4.90 -14.62 5.70
CA ASN A 165 4.75 -13.79 6.88
C ASN A 165 6.11 -13.11 7.13
N THR A 166 6.12 -11.79 7.02
CA THR A 166 7.30 -11.00 7.36
C THR A 166 6.94 -10.19 8.60
N SER A 167 7.67 -10.43 9.70
CA SER A 167 7.63 -9.49 10.81
C SER A 167 7.92 -8.10 10.26
N THR A 168 7.21 -7.11 10.72
CA THR A 168 7.40 -5.73 10.25
C THR A 168 8.87 -5.34 10.43
N LYS A 169 9.53 -4.93 9.33
CA LYS A 169 11.00 -4.71 9.23
C LYS A 169 11.58 -3.69 10.21
N THR A 170 10.75 -2.92 10.90
CA THR A 170 11.19 -1.92 11.88
C THR A 170 10.30 -1.96 13.11
N LYS A 171 10.87 -1.71 14.31
CA LYS A 171 10.12 -1.56 15.57
C LYS A 171 8.98 -0.53 15.47
N LYS A 172 9.08 0.47 14.58
CA LYS A 172 8.05 1.50 14.32
C LYS A 172 6.86 1.02 13.49
N SER A 173 6.96 -0.14 12.85
CA SER A 173 5.84 -0.72 12.11
C SER A 173 4.84 -1.43 13.03
N ASN A 174 5.28 -1.83 14.23
CA ASN A 174 4.38 -2.33 15.27
C ASN A 174 3.62 -1.15 15.88
N ARG A 175 2.33 -1.19 15.78
CA ARG A 175 1.45 -0.14 16.30
C ARG A 175 0.10 -0.68 16.71
N THR A 176 -0.54 0.05 17.59
CA THR A 176 -1.95 -0.14 17.93
C THR A 176 -2.80 0.79 17.08
N VAL A 177 -3.88 0.28 16.52
CA VAL A 177 -4.86 1.04 15.76
C VAL A 177 -6.20 0.98 16.47
N GLN A 178 -6.75 2.14 16.84
CA GLN A 178 -8.07 2.27 17.41
C GLN A 178 -9.14 1.94 16.37
N LEU A 179 -10.11 1.12 16.75
CA LEU A 179 -11.20 0.71 15.89
C LEU A 179 -12.35 1.71 15.94
N SER A 180 -12.71 2.23 14.78
CA SER A 180 -14.00 2.91 14.63
C SER A 180 -15.16 1.92 14.82
N LYS A 181 -16.36 2.43 15.13
CA LYS A 181 -17.56 1.60 15.29
C LYS A 181 -17.80 0.68 14.08
N ARG A 182 -17.64 1.18 12.84
CA ARG A 182 -17.82 0.40 11.61
C ARG A 182 -16.76 -0.67 11.45
N ALA A 183 -15.51 -0.38 11.77
CA ALA A 183 -14.40 -1.36 11.75
C ALA A 183 -14.61 -2.47 12.79
N LYS A 184 -15.00 -2.12 14.03
CA LYS A 184 -15.34 -3.10 15.08
C LYS A 184 -16.47 -4.01 14.64
N MET A 185 -17.56 -3.46 14.10
CA MET A 185 -18.70 -4.26 13.61
C MET A 185 -18.31 -5.20 12.47
N ALA A 186 -17.41 -4.79 11.58
CA ALA A 186 -16.88 -5.66 10.53
C ALA A 186 -16.13 -6.87 11.12
N LEU A 187 -15.25 -6.66 12.11
CA LEU A 187 -14.54 -7.73 12.81
C LEU A 187 -15.51 -8.68 13.54
N LEU A 188 -16.53 -8.14 14.21
CA LEU A 188 -17.55 -8.96 14.88
C LEU A 188 -18.33 -9.83 13.89
N ARG A 189 -18.68 -9.30 12.69
CA ARG A 189 -19.32 -10.10 11.63
C ARG A 189 -18.42 -11.19 11.08
N ILE A 190 -17.11 -10.91 10.94
CA ILE A 190 -16.13 -11.92 10.54
C ILE A 190 -16.04 -13.00 11.62
N LYS A 191 -15.94 -12.61 12.90
CA LYS A 191 -15.85 -13.55 14.03
C LYS A 191 -17.07 -14.47 14.12
N ALA A 192 -18.25 -13.92 13.90
CA ALA A 192 -19.51 -14.71 13.90
C ALA A 192 -19.55 -15.81 12.84
N LYS A 193 -18.81 -15.66 11.73
CA LYS A 193 -18.67 -16.68 10.67
C LYS A 193 -17.66 -17.79 11.04
N HIS A 194 -16.76 -17.53 11.99
CA HIS A 194 -15.67 -18.40 12.42
C HIS A 194 -15.82 -18.78 13.90
N LYS A 195 -16.93 -19.44 14.27
CA LYS A 195 -17.30 -19.71 15.67
C LYS A 195 -16.26 -20.52 16.49
N SER A 196 -15.41 -21.30 15.82
CA SER A 196 -14.37 -22.13 16.45
C SER A 196 -12.96 -21.63 16.18
N ALA A 197 -12.78 -20.34 15.80
CA ALA A 197 -11.46 -19.78 15.55
C ALA A 197 -10.62 -19.72 16.83
N MET A 198 -9.39 -20.21 16.74
CA MET A 198 -8.38 -20.05 17.81
C MET A 198 -7.76 -18.65 17.78
N PRO A 199 -7.17 -18.18 18.87
CA PRO A 199 -6.48 -16.88 18.92
C PRO A 199 -5.42 -16.71 17.81
N SER A 200 -4.68 -17.77 17.48
CA SER A 200 -3.65 -17.76 16.43
C SER A 200 -4.17 -17.84 15.01
N ASP A 201 -5.48 -18.05 14.81
CA ASP A 201 -6.07 -18.13 13.47
C ASP A 201 -6.15 -16.76 12.84
N PHE A 202 -5.93 -16.70 11.51
CA PHE A 202 -6.09 -15.46 10.75
C PHE A 202 -7.54 -14.97 10.74
N VAL A 203 -7.71 -13.68 10.94
CA VAL A 203 -9.01 -13.00 10.82
C VAL A 203 -9.57 -13.16 9.41
N SER A 204 -8.69 -13.10 8.39
CA SER A 204 -9.05 -13.17 6.99
C SER A 204 -8.70 -14.51 6.37
N THR A 205 -9.71 -15.36 6.14
CA THR A 205 -9.53 -16.67 5.52
C THR A 205 -10.26 -16.78 4.17
N SER A 206 -9.78 -17.70 3.34
CA SER A 206 -10.46 -18.15 2.13
C SER A 206 -11.65 -19.07 2.48
N LYS A 207 -12.46 -19.42 1.49
CA LYS A 207 -13.54 -20.42 1.67
C LYS A 207 -13.05 -21.79 2.14
N THR A 208 -11.78 -22.10 1.89
CA THR A 208 -11.11 -23.35 2.31
C THR A 208 -10.39 -23.25 3.64
N GLY A 209 -10.58 -22.15 4.40
CA GLY A 209 -9.92 -21.92 5.69
C GLY A 209 -8.44 -21.47 5.61
N GLN A 210 -7.87 -21.38 4.41
CA GLN A 210 -6.51 -20.87 4.24
C GLN A 210 -6.48 -19.35 4.33
N ILE A 211 -5.31 -18.77 4.57
CA ILE A 211 -5.10 -17.32 4.57
C ILE A 211 -5.63 -16.69 3.28
N ALA A 212 -6.25 -15.52 3.38
CA ALA A 212 -6.77 -14.79 2.24
C ALA A 212 -5.64 -14.36 1.28
N ASN A 213 -5.92 -14.40 -0.01
CA ASN A 213 -4.98 -13.96 -1.03
C ASN A 213 -5.25 -12.50 -1.42
N VAL A 214 -4.21 -11.67 -1.45
CA VAL A 214 -4.26 -10.25 -1.85
C VAL A 214 -5.03 -10.04 -3.16
N ARG A 215 -4.80 -10.90 -4.17
CA ARG A 215 -5.48 -10.81 -5.47
C ARG A 215 -6.99 -11.04 -5.36
N ASN A 216 -7.41 -11.98 -4.49
CA ASN A 216 -8.82 -12.27 -4.31
C ASN A 216 -9.54 -11.12 -3.60
N VAL A 217 -8.90 -10.50 -2.60
CA VAL A 217 -9.41 -9.30 -1.94
C VAL A 217 -9.51 -8.14 -2.94
N SER A 218 -8.48 -7.93 -3.77
CA SER A 218 -8.50 -6.88 -4.80
C SER A 218 -9.59 -7.10 -5.86
N ARG A 219 -9.81 -8.36 -6.29
CA ARG A 219 -10.91 -8.68 -7.21
C ARG A 219 -12.28 -8.46 -6.57
N CYS A 220 -12.42 -8.82 -5.30
CA CYS A 220 -13.66 -8.58 -4.54
C CYS A 220 -13.94 -7.08 -4.45
N LEU A 221 -12.92 -6.27 -4.12
CA LEU A 221 -13.05 -4.81 -4.11
C LEU A 221 -13.52 -4.29 -5.47
N ASN A 222 -12.87 -4.68 -6.56
CA ASN A 222 -13.25 -4.23 -7.90
C ASN A 222 -14.71 -4.60 -8.23
N THR A 223 -15.15 -5.80 -7.86
CA THR A 223 -16.56 -6.22 -8.05
C THR A 223 -17.50 -5.36 -7.21
N ILE A 224 -17.17 -5.06 -5.96
CA ILE A 224 -17.95 -4.17 -5.09
C ILE A 224 -18.06 -2.78 -5.71
N LEU A 225 -16.93 -2.20 -6.18
CA LEU A 225 -16.92 -0.88 -6.79
C LEU A 225 -17.82 -0.82 -8.03
N LYS A 226 -17.74 -1.83 -8.91
CA LYS A 226 -18.63 -1.94 -10.09
C LYS A 226 -20.09 -1.99 -9.70
N ASN A 227 -20.44 -2.80 -8.72
CA ASN A 227 -21.83 -2.97 -8.29
C ASN A 227 -22.35 -1.78 -7.48
N ALA A 228 -21.48 -1.04 -6.82
CA ALA A 228 -21.79 0.22 -6.15
C ALA A 228 -21.95 1.40 -7.12
N GLY A 229 -21.70 1.19 -8.42
CA GLY A 229 -21.81 2.24 -9.43
C GLY A 229 -20.67 3.26 -9.40
N ILE A 230 -19.48 2.86 -8.89
CA ILE A 230 -18.32 3.73 -8.88
C ILE A 230 -17.73 3.83 -10.29
N ASP A 231 -17.54 5.05 -10.76
CA ASP A 231 -16.91 5.30 -12.05
C ASP A 231 -15.46 4.83 -12.07
N THR A 232 -15.02 4.30 -13.22
CA THR A 232 -13.63 3.84 -13.44
C THR A 232 -13.05 2.98 -12.31
N PRO A 233 -13.74 1.88 -11.89
CA PRO A 233 -13.37 1.06 -10.72
C PRO A 233 -11.97 0.46 -10.84
N ASP A 234 -11.44 0.29 -12.05
CA ASP A 234 -10.10 -0.25 -12.32
C ASP A 234 -8.95 0.73 -11.93
N ASN A 235 -9.27 2.00 -11.66
CA ASN A 235 -8.31 2.98 -11.16
C ASN A 235 -8.05 2.83 -9.66
N TYR A 236 -8.92 2.13 -8.94
CA TYR A 236 -8.82 1.95 -7.51
C TYR A 236 -8.12 0.63 -7.15
N SER A 237 -7.53 0.62 -5.98
CA SER A 237 -6.85 -0.54 -5.39
C SER A 237 -7.15 -0.61 -3.89
N PRO A 238 -6.80 -1.71 -3.20
CA PRO A 238 -6.90 -1.74 -1.75
C PRO A 238 -6.14 -0.60 -1.05
N HIS A 239 -5.14 -0.01 -1.70
CA HIS A 239 -4.41 1.14 -1.17
C HIS A 239 -5.26 2.43 -1.21
N SER A 240 -6.19 2.53 -2.16
CA SER A 240 -7.13 3.64 -2.25
C SER A 240 -8.07 3.72 -1.03
N LEU A 241 -8.42 2.58 -0.42
CA LEU A 241 -9.18 2.55 0.85
C LEU A 241 -8.43 3.26 1.98
N ARG A 242 -7.12 3.04 2.07
CA ARG A 242 -6.27 3.71 3.06
C ARG A 242 -6.09 5.19 2.74
N HIS A 243 -5.93 5.55 1.47
CA HIS A 243 -5.88 6.95 1.05
C HIS A 243 -7.18 7.67 1.41
N THR A 244 -8.33 7.02 1.20
CA THR A 244 -9.64 7.56 1.58
C THR A 244 -9.78 7.70 3.10
N PHE A 245 -9.31 6.75 3.90
CA PHE A 245 -9.28 6.88 5.37
C PHE A 245 -8.52 8.13 5.80
N VAL A 246 -7.34 8.38 5.23
CA VAL A 246 -6.54 9.57 5.54
C VAL A 246 -7.28 10.83 5.11
N SER A 247 -7.85 10.85 3.90
CA SER A 247 -8.60 11.99 3.37
C SER A 247 -9.81 12.34 4.25
N MET A 248 -10.55 11.31 4.72
CA MET A 248 -11.69 11.51 5.64
C MET A 248 -11.25 12.15 6.97
N LEU A 249 -10.11 11.72 7.54
CA LEU A 249 -9.59 12.32 8.78
C LEU A 249 -9.09 13.75 8.57
N LEU A 250 -8.40 14.02 7.47
CA LEU A 250 -7.98 15.38 7.10
C LEU A 250 -9.17 16.32 6.92
N ALA A 251 -10.23 15.87 6.24
CA ALA A 251 -11.47 16.62 6.06
C ALA A 251 -12.21 16.91 7.39
N LYS A 252 -11.92 16.13 8.44
CA LYS A 252 -12.41 16.36 9.83
C LYS A 252 -11.46 17.19 10.67
N GLY A 253 -10.37 17.73 10.10
CA GLY A 253 -9.42 18.57 10.81
C GLY A 253 -8.47 17.82 11.74
N VAL A 254 -8.35 16.50 11.61
CA VAL A 254 -7.40 15.72 12.43
C VAL A 254 -5.97 16.07 12.04
N ASP A 255 -5.13 16.31 13.06
CA ASP A 255 -3.72 16.65 12.87
C ASP A 255 -2.96 15.57 12.08
N ILE A 256 -2.15 16.00 11.11
CA ILE A 256 -1.43 15.11 10.20
C ILE A 256 -0.42 14.20 10.92
N LYS A 257 0.11 14.63 12.06
CA LYS A 257 1.01 13.81 12.88
C LYS A 257 0.25 12.63 13.48
N ILE A 258 -0.95 12.87 14.02
CA ILE A 258 -1.84 11.83 14.54
C ILE A 258 -2.22 10.85 13.42
N ILE A 259 -2.58 11.36 12.25
CA ILE A 259 -2.90 10.53 11.07
C ILE A 259 -1.69 9.68 10.69
N SER A 260 -0.49 10.28 10.63
CA SER A 260 0.75 9.57 10.29
C SER A 260 1.05 8.42 11.26
N GLU A 261 0.80 8.61 12.55
CA GLU A 261 0.94 7.58 13.60
C GLU A 261 -0.08 6.46 13.41
N LEU A 262 -1.36 6.80 13.23
CA LEU A 262 -2.44 5.82 12.99
C LEU A 262 -2.16 4.91 11.79
N ILE A 263 -1.71 5.49 10.69
CA ILE A 263 -1.41 4.71 9.49
C ILE A 263 -0.02 4.06 9.50
N GLY A 264 0.83 4.38 10.48
CA GLY A 264 2.19 3.81 10.64
C GLY A 264 3.14 4.23 9.52
N HIS A 265 3.22 5.53 9.23
CA HIS A 265 4.30 6.09 8.43
C HIS A 265 5.49 6.41 9.34
N GLU A 266 6.68 6.02 8.92
CA GLU A 266 7.90 6.25 9.71
C GLU A 266 8.22 7.74 9.88
N LYS A 267 7.90 8.54 8.86
CA LYS A 267 8.11 10.00 8.83
C LYS A 267 6.80 10.71 8.51
N VAL A 268 6.47 11.72 9.31
CA VAL A 268 5.28 12.58 9.06
C VAL A 268 5.37 13.25 7.69
N SER A 269 6.59 13.60 7.24
CA SER A 269 6.83 14.18 5.91
C SER A 269 6.33 13.28 4.77
N THR A 270 6.31 11.95 4.96
CA THR A 270 5.73 11.03 3.96
C THR A 270 4.23 11.26 3.82
N THR A 271 3.51 11.38 4.94
CA THR A 271 2.06 11.69 4.93
C THR A 271 1.81 13.06 4.36
N TYR A 272 2.58 14.07 4.78
CA TYR A 272 2.45 15.43 4.28
C TYR A 272 2.63 15.52 2.76
N ASN A 273 3.73 14.96 2.23
CA ASN A 273 4.02 15.02 0.79
C ASN A 273 2.94 14.33 -0.07
N ILE A 274 2.29 13.29 0.50
CA ILE A 274 1.24 12.54 -0.19
C ILE A 274 -0.09 13.33 -0.19
N TYR A 275 -0.44 13.98 0.93
CA TYR A 275 -1.80 14.51 1.16
C TYR A 275 -1.87 16.02 1.32
N ALA A 276 -0.77 16.77 1.17
CA ALA A 276 -0.74 18.22 1.35
C ALA A 276 -1.76 18.94 0.48
N HIS A 277 -2.01 18.45 -0.73
CA HIS A 277 -2.99 19.02 -1.67
C HIS A 277 -4.46 18.85 -1.22
N LEU A 278 -4.73 17.93 -0.28
CA LEU A 278 -6.07 17.69 0.30
C LEU A 278 -6.29 18.48 1.58
N MET A 279 -5.27 19.15 2.11
CA MET A 279 -5.39 19.92 3.34
C MET A 279 -6.20 21.19 3.09
N PRO A 280 -7.17 21.53 3.96
CA PRO A 280 -7.86 22.81 3.91
C PRO A 280 -6.85 23.96 3.97
N ASN A 281 -7.22 25.11 3.41
CA ASN A 281 -6.37 26.31 3.46
C ASN A 281 -6.33 26.85 4.90
N GLN A 282 -5.54 26.22 5.75
CA GLN A 282 -5.43 26.52 7.19
C GLN A 282 -4.91 27.93 7.49
N LYS A 283 -4.36 28.65 6.47
CA LYS A 283 -3.84 30.00 6.67
C LYS A 283 -4.94 30.99 7.03
N GLU A 284 -6.06 30.94 6.31
CA GLU A 284 -7.21 31.82 6.62
C GLU A 284 -7.87 31.48 7.95
N GLU A 285 -8.00 30.18 8.25
CA GLU A 285 -8.58 29.74 9.52
C GLU A 285 -7.69 30.09 10.71
N ALA A 286 -6.37 30.00 10.56
CA ALA A 286 -5.41 30.39 11.58
C ALA A 286 -5.49 31.91 11.89
N ILE A 287 -5.61 32.74 10.86
CA ILE A 287 -5.79 34.20 11.06
C ILE A 287 -7.14 34.49 11.71
N LYS A 288 -8.24 33.91 11.22
CA LYS A 288 -9.57 34.05 11.83
C LYS A 288 -9.63 33.60 13.29
N ALA A 289 -8.78 32.61 13.67
CA ALA A 289 -8.66 32.16 15.06
C ALA A 289 -7.97 33.21 15.94
N LEU A 290 -7.01 34.00 15.41
CA LEU A 290 -6.40 35.11 16.12
C LEU A 290 -7.38 36.27 16.28
N ASP A 291 -8.15 36.60 15.25
CA ASP A 291 -9.16 37.69 15.30
C ASP A 291 -10.22 37.45 16.39
N LYS A 292 -10.47 36.16 16.74
CA LYS A 292 -11.40 35.82 17.83
C LYS A 292 -10.82 35.99 19.25
N LEU A 293 -9.51 36.19 19.38
CA LEU A 293 -8.90 36.48 20.68
C LEU A 293 -9.04 37.96 21.05
N ASP A 294 -9.31 38.83 20.07
CA ASP A 294 -9.46 40.27 20.25
C ASP A 294 -10.93 40.73 20.42
N SER A 295 -11.85 39.75 20.44
CA SER A 295 -13.29 39.96 20.66
C SER A 295 -13.76 39.37 21.98
#